data_f32fd9ed0baa6e00074ec42fbc9b069c
#
_entry.id   f32fd9ed0baa6e00074ec42fbc9b069c
#
_cell.length_a   1.000
_cell.length_b   1.000
_cell.length_c   1.000
_cell.angle_alpha   90.00
_cell.angle_beta   90.00
_cell.angle_gamma   90.00
#
_symmetry.space_group_name_H-M   'P 1'
#
loop_
_entity.id
_entity.type
_entity.pdbx_description
1 polymer ?
#
loop_
_entity_poly.entity_id
_entity_poly.type
_entity_poly.pdbx_seq_one_letter_code
_entity_poly.pdbx_strand_id
1 'polypeptide(L)'
;MTLQEQDIMYMRRCIQLARCGSEGAAPNPMVGAVVVCEGRIIGEGYHRRCGGPHAEVNAISSVRDPDKLPHSTIYVSLEPCAHYGKTPPCADLIIEKRIPRVVVGCMDPFAKVNGLGIKKLRDAGAEVCVGVLEQECIHLNRRFMTFHRHHRPWITLKWAQSADGYIDRKRTPQEPAACFSTPYTQVLVHRLRAQNMAIMVGTDTVLCDNPTLTNRLWPGGNPLRVTIDRHGRIPADVHLLDGNVPTQVYHNETLAEIVADLHQRGVQSLLVEGGSRLLQSFIDEGLWDEARVEEAPCLLAEGVKAPVLSGMRLMERQQVDGRWISSYERAGQ
;
A
#
# COMPACT_ATOMS: atom_id res chain seq x y z
N MET A 1 20.57 -19.34 20.79
CA MET A 1 19.69 -18.25 20.31
C MET A 1 19.02 -17.66 21.53
N THR A 2 19.17 -16.36 21.75
CA THR A 2 18.49 -15.63 22.85
C THR A 2 16.99 -15.56 22.59
N LEU A 3 16.17 -15.27 23.61
CA LEU A 3 14.74 -15.07 23.45
C LEU A 3 14.44 -13.95 22.43
N GLN A 4 15.20 -12.85 22.47
CA GLN A 4 15.06 -11.74 21.53
C GLN A 4 15.36 -12.15 20.06
N GLU A 5 16.39 -12.96 19.83
CA GLU A 5 16.71 -13.46 18.49
C GLU A 5 15.60 -14.40 17.98
N GLN A 6 14.98 -15.18 18.85
CA GLN A 6 13.83 -16.02 18.52
C GLN A 6 12.62 -15.18 18.14
N ASP A 7 12.31 -14.15 18.94
CA ASP A 7 11.19 -13.25 18.67
C ASP A 7 11.35 -12.55 17.31
N ILE A 8 12.56 -12.08 16.99
CA ILE A 8 12.87 -11.49 15.68
C ILE A 8 12.65 -12.50 14.53
N MET A 9 13.11 -13.74 14.71
CA MET A 9 12.98 -14.79 13.70
C MET A 9 11.51 -15.11 13.39
N TYR A 10 10.68 -15.30 14.42
CA TYR A 10 9.26 -15.62 14.23
C TYR A 10 8.46 -14.41 13.75
N MET A 11 8.81 -13.20 14.17
CA MET A 11 8.18 -11.98 13.64
C MET A 11 8.49 -11.76 12.16
N ARG A 12 9.71 -12.04 11.69
CA ARG A 12 10.02 -12.07 10.25
C ARG A 12 9.13 -13.05 9.49
N ARG A 13 8.84 -14.21 10.09
CA ARG A 13 7.90 -15.16 9.50
C ARG A 13 6.48 -14.60 9.44
N CYS A 14 6.01 -13.90 10.46
CA CYS A 14 4.73 -13.19 10.43
C CYS A 14 4.67 -12.18 9.27
N ILE A 15 5.72 -11.38 9.09
CA ILE A 15 5.82 -10.40 7.99
C ILE A 15 5.80 -11.09 6.61
N GLN A 16 6.48 -12.22 6.45
CA GLN A 16 6.44 -13.00 5.19
C GLN A 16 5.02 -13.50 4.89
N LEU A 17 4.35 -14.07 5.89
CA LEU A 17 2.97 -14.54 5.77
C LEU A 17 2.01 -13.39 5.43
N ALA A 18 2.14 -12.25 6.12
CA ALA A 18 1.31 -11.08 5.89
C ALA A 18 1.36 -10.60 4.43
N ARG A 19 2.53 -10.62 3.79
CA ARG A 19 2.70 -10.27 2.37
C ARG A 19 1.87 -11.13 1.41
N CYS A 20 1.52 -12.36 1.79
CA CYS A 20 0.63 -13.20 1.00
C CYS A 20 -0.81 -12.66 0.93
N GLY A 21 -1.18 -11.71 1.81
CA GLY A 21 -2.47 -11.02 1.80
C GLY A 21 -2.54 -9.79 0.91
N SER A 22 -1.46 -9.42 0.21
CA SER A 22 -1.32 -8.15 -0.51
C SER A 22 -2.39 -7.88 -1.57
N GLU A 23 -2.98 -8.92 -2.16
CA GLU A 23 -4.00 -8.79 -3.22
C GLU A 23 -5.45 -8.80 -2.69
N GLY A 24 -5.66 -9.25 -1.45
CA GLY A 24 -7.01 -9.46 -0.95
C GLY A 24 -7.35 -8.77 0.39
N ALA A 25 -6.36 -8.39 1.18
CA ALA A 25 -6.59 -7.85 2.51
C ALA A 25 -7.22 -6.45 2.49
N ALA A 26 -6.85 -5.59 1.54
CA ALA A 26 -7.35 -4.21 1.48
C ALA A 26 -8.89 -4.13 1.48
N PRO A 27 -9.50 -3.16 2.20
CA PRO A 27 -8.90 -2.07 2.98
C PRO A 27 -8.34 -2.48 4.37
N ASN A 28 -8.48 -3.75 4.79
CA ASN A 28 -7.88 -4.24 6.03
C ASN A 28 -6.35 -4.31 5.90
N PRO A 29 -5.62 -4.23 7.04
CA PRO A 29 -4.16 -4.37 7.01
C PRO A 29 -3.74 -5.81 6.65
N MET A 30 -2.53 -5.92 6.09
CA MET A 30 -1.85 -7.21 5.92
C MET A 30 -1.34 -7.67 7.29
N VAL A 31 -1.86 -8.79 7.78
CA VAL A 31 -1.44 -9.36 9.07
C VAL A 31 -1.03 -10.80 8.88
N GLY A 32 0.04 -11.20 9.54
CA GLY A 32 0.50 -12.57 9.65
C GLY A 32 0.68 -12.96 11.10
N ALA A 33 0.38 -14.21 11.41
CA ALA A 33 0.52 -14.76 12.75
C ALA A 33 1.16 -16.15 12.73
N VAL A 34 1.92 -16.46 13.78
CA VAL A 34 2.64 -17.73 13.97
C VAL A 34 2.45 -18.19 15.40
N VAL A 35 2.09 -19.46 15.60
CA VAL A 35 2.03 -20.10 16.91
C VAL A 35 3.23 -21.01 17.09
N VAL A 36 3.96 -20.82 18.19
CA VAL A 36 5.22 -21.54 18.49
C VAL A 36 5.11 -22.26 19.82
N CYS A 37 5.44 -23.55 19.84
CA CYS A 37 5.56 -24.36 21.06
C CYS A 37 6.92 -25.05 21.06
N GLU A 38 7.67 -24.99 22.17
CA GLU A 38 8.97 -25.63 22.33
C GLU A 38 9.96 -25.30 21.19
N GLY A 39 9.98 -24.03 20.73
CA GLY A 39 10.85 -23.55 19.65
C GLY A 39 10.46 -24.05 18.26
N ARG A 40 9.29 -24.68 18.08
CA ARG A 40 8.77 -25.14 16.80
C ARG A 40 7.48 -24.42 16.43
N ILE A 41 7.38 -24.03 15.16
CA ILE A 41 6.12 -23.52 14.62
C ILE A 41 5.12 -24.66 14.53
N ILE A 42 3.98 -24.50 15.19
CA ILE A 42 2.87 -25.49 15.21
C ILE A 42 1.62 -24.98 14.49
N GLY A 43 1.54 -23.67 14.19
CA GLY A 43 0.48 -23.05 13.41
C GLY A 43 0.91 -21.76 12.75
N GLU A 44 0.38 -21.48 11.56
CA GLU A 44 0.66 -20.29 10.76
C GLU A 44 -0.61 -19.78 10.08
N GLY A 45 -0.74 -18.49 9.96
CA GLY A 45 -1.85 -17.86 9.26
C GLY A 45 -1.58 -16.45 8.84
N TYR A 46 -2.37 -15.97 7.89
CA TYR A 46 -2.38 -14.59 7.47
C TYR A 46 -3.80 -14.14 7.10
N HIS A 47 -4.06 -12.86 7.11
CA HIS A 47 -5.34 -12.29 6.68
C HIS A 47 -5.43 -12.34 5.15
N ARG A 48 -6.23 -13.28 4.63
CA ARG A 48 -6.27 -13.59 3.19
C ARG A 48 -7.06 -12.59 2.37
N ARG A 49 -8.21 -12.13 2.92
CA ARG A 49 -9.11 -11.19 2.25
C ARG A 49 -9.96 -10.42 3.24
N CYS A 50 -10.32 -9.20 2.88
CA CYS A 50 -11.23 -8.37 3.65
C CYS A 50 -12.54 -9.09 3.95
N GLY A 51 -13.00 -9.01 5.20
CA GLY A 51 -14.20 -9.71 5.70
C GLY A 51 -14.03 -11.18 5.99
N GLY A 52 -12.87 -11.79 5.71
CA GLY A 52 -12.51 -13.15 6.09
C GLY A 52 -11.86 -13.24 7.48
N PRO A 53 -11.49 -14.46 7.92
CA PRO A 53 -10.81 -14.68 9.20
C PRO A 53 -9.49 -13.89 9.27
N HIS A 54 -9.19 -13.37 10.47
CA HIS A 54 -7.94 -12.70 10.76
C HIS A 54 -6.76 -13.70 10.84
N ALA A 55 -5.55 -13.17 10.82
CA ALA A 55 -4.32 -13.97 10.82
C ALA A 55 -4.23 -14.89 12.03
N GLU A 56 -4.59 -14.39 13.22
CA GLU A 56 -4.59 -15.12 14.49
C GLU A 56 -5.57 -16.30 14.44
N VAL A 57 -6.78 -16.08 13.90
CA VAL A 57 -7.78 -17.14 13.72
C VAL A 57 -7.22 -18.23 12.81
N ASN A 58 -6.65 -17.83 11.68
CA ASN A 58 -6.06 -18.78 10.72
C ASN A 58 -4.86 -19.53 11.31
N ALA A 59 -4.00 -18.86 12.08
CA ALA A 59 -2.84 -19.47 12.73
C ALA A 59 -3.26 -20.48 13.81
N ILE A 60 -4.16 -20.09 14.71
CA ILE A 60 -4.66 -20.96 15.78
C ILE A 60 -5.42 -22.16 15.20
N SER A 61 -6.27 -21.95 14.20
CA SER A 61 -7.03 -23.02 13.54
C SER A 61 -6.15 -24.00 12.76
N SER A 62 -4.93 -23.63 12.39
CA SER A 62 -3.99 -24.51 11.70
C SER A 62 -3.20 -25.43 12.65
N VAL A 63 -3.31 -25.22 13.96
CA VAL A 63 -2.66 -26.07 14.98
C VAL A 63 -3.34 -27.42 15.04
N ARG A 64 -2.57 -28.49 14.79
CA ARG A 64 -3.11 -29.87 14.76
C ARG A 64 -3.43 -30.43 16.15
N ASP A 65 -2.70 -29.99 17.15
CA ASP A 65 -2.79 -30.43 18.53
C ASP A 65 -3.13 -29.23 19.43
N PRO A 66 -4.44 -28.95 19.68
CA PRO A 66 -4.87 -27.79 20.46
C PRO A 66 -4.38 -27.78 21.91
N ASP A 67 -4.04 -28.94 22.48
CA ASP A 67 -3.54 -29.05 23.85
C ASP A 67 -2.18 -28.37 24.05
N LYS A 68 -1.48 -28.06 22.96
CA LYS A 68 -0.22 -27.29 22.98
C LYS A 68 -0.42 -25.79 23.08
N LEU A 69 -1.60 -25.24 22.78
CA LEU A 69 -1.88 -23.82 22.82
C LEU A 69 -1.59 -23.17 24.20
N PRO A 70 -1.95 -23.79 25.34
CA PRO A 70 -1.62 -23.24 26.68
C PRO A 70 -0.12 -23.23 27.01
N HIS A 71 0.71 -23.86 26.18
CA HIS A 71 2.19 -23.91 26.34
C HIS A 71 2.91 -23.18 25.19
N SER A 72 2.20 -22.35 24.43
CA SER A 72 2.69 -21.72 23.21
C SER A 72 2.88 -20.22 23.35
N THR A 73 3.65 -19.64 22.45
CA THR A 73 3.71 -18.22 22.17
C THR A 73 3.06 -17.93 20.84
N ILE A 74 2.19 -16.92 20.76
CA ILE A 74 1.68 -16.40 19.48
C ILE A 74 2.42 -15.13 19.11
N TYR A 75 2.89 -15.07 17.87
CA TYR A 75 3.48 -13.89 17.23
C TYR A 75 2.49 -13.32 16.25
N VAL A 76 2.32 -12.00 16.22
CA VAL A 76 1.44 -11.32 15.28
C VAL A 76 2.05 -9.99 14.84
N SER A 77 2.02 -9.71 13.54
CA SER A 77 2.68 -8.52 12.98
C SER A 77 1.97 -7.20 13.31
N LEU A 78 0.70 -7.24 13.74
CA LEU A 78 -0.10 -6.09 14.15
C LEU A 78 -0.88 -6.44 15.40
N GLU A 79 -1.18 -5.46 16.25
CA GLU A 79 -1.97 -5.64 17.47
C GLU A 79 -3.27 -6.43 17.23
N PRO A 80 -3.55 -7.50 18.03
CA PRO A 80 -4.81 -8.24 17.95
C PRO A 80 -6.01 -7.34 18.25
N CYS A 81 -7.05 -7.42 17.41
CA CYS A 81 -8.24 -6.60 17.59
C CYS A 81 -8.98 -6.91 18.91
N ALA A 82 -9.56 -5.85 19.53
CA ALA A 82 -10.29 -5.92 20.78
C ALA A 82 -11.80 -5.66 20.65
N HIS A 83 -12.25 -5.20 19.48
CA HIS A 83 -13.65 -4.84 19.24
C HIS A 83 -14.40 -5.95 18.49
N TYR A 84 -15.69 -6.08 18.80
CA TYR A 84 -16.59 -6.95 18.05
C TYR A 84 -16.88 -6.32 16.67
N GLY A 85 -16.49 -7.04 15.64
CA GLY A 85 -16.83 -6.73 14.26
C GLY A 85 -17.82 -7.77 13.71
N LYS A 86 -17.52 -8.29 12.51
CA LYS A 86 -18.26 -9.45 11.96
C LYS A 86 -17.92 -10.77 12.66
N THR A 87 -16.81 -10.82 13.38
CA THR A 87 -16.30 -11.96 14.16
C THR A 87 -15.90 -11.49 15.55
N PRO A 88 -15.84 -12.41 16.55
CA PRO A 88 -15.28 -12.09 17.86
C PRO A 88 -13.86 -11.56 17.77
N PRO A 89 -13.44 -10.70 18.72
CA PRO A 89 -12.09 -10.15 18.75
C PRO A 89 -11.00 -11.22 18.82
N CYS A 90 -9.88 -11.01 18.13
CA CYS A 90 -8.75 -11.94 18.19
C CYS A 90 -8.11 -12.01 19.59
N ALA A 91 -8.13 -10.92 20.35
CA ALA A 91 -7.69 -10.91 21.74
C ALA A 91 -8.49 -11.90 22.59
N ASP A 92 -9.83 -11.99 22.39
CA ASP A 92 -10.69 -12.93 23.11
C ASP A 92 -10.37 -14.39 22.74
N LEU A 93 -10.13 -14.67 21.48
CA LEU A 93 -9.73 -15.99 21.02
C LEU A 93 -8.39 -16.42 21.66
N ILE A 94 -7.41 -15.54 21.70
CA ILE A 94 -6.10 -15.82 22.33
C ILE A 94 -6.28 -16.15 23.81
N ILE A 95 -7.12 -15.39 24.53
CA ILE A 95 -7.44 -15.61 25.95
C ILE A 95 -8.21 -16.95 26.12
N GLU A 96 -9.22 -17.22 25.31
CA GLU A 96 -9.99 -18.48 25.34
C GLU A 96 -9.08 -19.70 25.17
N LYS A 97 -8.11 -19.61 24.25
CA LYS A 97 -7.13 -20.67 24.00
C LYS A 97 -6.02 -20.72 25.06
N ARG A 98 -6.03 -19.83 26.05
CA ARG A 98 -5.09 -19.76 27.18
C ARG A 98 -3.62 -19.65 26.71
N ILE A 99 -3.36 -18.96 25.61
CA ILE A 99 -1.99 -18.76 25.13
C ILE A 99 -1.28 -17.79 26.08
N PRO A 100 -0.21 -18.21 26.78
CA PRO A 100 0.36 -17.43 27.90
C PRO A 100 1.24 -16.27 27.44
N ARG A 101 1.77 -16.30 26.22
CA ARG A 101 2.68 -15.27 25.72
C ARG A 101 2.27 -14.79 24.33
N VAL A 102 2.24 -13.46 24.14
CA VAL A 102 1.88 -12.79 22.88
C VAL A 102 2.97 -11.81 22.50
N VAL A 103 3.51 -11.93 21.27
CA VAL A 103 4.52 -11.03 20.74
C VAL A 103 3.92 -10.26 19.56
N VAL A 104 3.90 -8.94 19.68
CA VAL A 104 3.26 -8.01 18.74
C VAL A 104 4.32 -7.21 18.01
N GLY A 105 4.22 -7.13 16.68
CA GLY A 105 5.13 -6.34 15.85
C GLY A 105 4.92 -4.84 16.07
N CYS A 106 3.73 -4.32 15.77
CA CYS A 106 3.41 -2.92 15.99
C CYS A 106 1.97 -2.73 16.50
N MET A 107 1.69 -1.57 17.08
CA MET A 107 0.34 -1.18 17.53
C MET A 107 -0.54 -0.84 16.32
N ASP A 108 -1.84 -1.11 16.45
CA ASP A 108 -2.83 -0.71 15.47
C ASP A 108 -3.18 0.78 15.63
N PRO A 109 -3.05 1.62 14.59
CA PRO A 109 -3.40 3.05 14.66
C PRO A 109 -4.90 3.32 14.70
N PHE A 110 -5.73 2.31 14.43
CA PHE A 110 -7.17 2.46 14.40
C PHE A 110 -7.72 2.72 15.81
N ALA A 111 -8.42 3.84 16.00
CA ALA A 111 -8.85 4.32 17.33
C ALA A 111 -9.66 3.31 18.17
N LYS A 112 -10.36 2.35 17.50
CA LYS A 112 -11.11 1.29 18.20
C LYS A 112 -10.23 0.12 18.66
N VAL A 113 -8.94 0.10 18.31
CA VAL A 113 -7.97 -0.93 18.71
C VAL A 113 -6.88 -0.31 19.57
N ASN A 114 -6.08 0.53 19.05
CA ASN A 114 -5.02 1.38 19.64
C ASN A 114 -4.67 1.08 21.12
N GLY A 115 -4.03 -0.04 21.37
CA GLY A 115 -3.63 -0.51 22.70
C GLY A 115 -4.67 -1.28 23.48
N LEU A 116 -5.93 -1.34 23.03
CA LEU A 116 -7.02 -2.04 23.75
C LEU A 116 -6.85 -3.56 23.71
N GLY A 117 -6.35 -4.11 22.60
CA GLY A 117 -6.06 -5.53 22.46
C GLY A 117 -4.93 -5.97 23.38
N ILE A 118 -3.83 -5.20 23.39
CA ILE A 118 -2.69 -5.41 24.28
C ILE A 118 -3.13 -5.33 25.74
N LYS A 119 -3.89 -4.28 26.10
CA LYS A 119 -4.41 -4.12 27.46
C LYS A 119 -5.26 -5.33 27.88
N LYS A 120 -6.19 -5.75 27.06
CA LYS A 120 -7.08 -6.89 27.34
C LYS A 120 -6.32 -8.19 27.56
N LEU A 121 -5.29 -8.46 26.76
CA LEU A 121 -4.43 -9.63 26.91
C LEU A 121 -3.65 -9.59 28.24
N ARG A 122 -3.08 -8.43 28.61
CA ARG A 122 -2.38 -8.24 29.87
C ARG A 122 -3.32 -8.38 31.09
N ASP A 123 -4.49 -7.79 31.03
CA ASP A 123 -5.52 -7.89 32.09
C ASP A 123 -5.96 -9.34 32.32
N ALA A 124 -5.90 -10.18 31.27
CA ALA A 124 -6.18 -11.62 31.36
C ALA A 124 -4.98 -12.46 31.82
N GLY A 125 -3.84 -11.84 32.14
CA GLY A 125 -2.63 -12.51 32.65
C GLY A 125 -1.64 -12.98 31.60
N ALA A 126 -1.81 -12.66 30.32
CA ALA A 126 -0.83 -12.98 29.28
C ALA A 126 0.40 -12.07 29.36
N GLU A 127 1.60 -12.63 29.15
CA GLU A 127 2.81 -11.86 28.90
C GLU A 127 2.75 -11.25 27.52
N VAL A 128 2.79 -9.92 27.38
CA VAL A 128 2.72 -9.23 26.10
C VAL A 128 3.95 -8.39 25.84
N CYS A 129 4.74 -8.81 24.83
CA CYS A 129 5.88 -8.09 24.28
C CYS A 129 5.46 -7.32 23.03
N VAL A 130 5.80 -6.03 22.90
CA VAL A 130 5.41 -5.17 21.77
C VAL A 130 6.65 -4.53 21.17
N GLY A 131 6.64 -4.29 19.85
CA GLY A 131 7.69 -3.54 19.16
C GLY A 131 8.75 -4.42 18.49
N VAL A 132 8.51 -5.72 18.35
CA VAL A 132 9.46 -6.61 17.66
C VAL A 132 9.37 -6.40 16.16
N LEU A 133 10.45 -5.90 15.53
CA LEU A 133 10.51 -5.45 14.15
C LEU A 133 9.42 -4.40 13.84
N GLU A 134 9.23 -3.45 14.74
CA GLU A 134 8.14 -2.47 14.66
C GLU A 134 8.15 -1.69 13.34
N GLN A 135 9.33 -1.20 12.93
CA GLN A 135 9.45 -0.39 11.72
C GLN A 135 9.10 -1.20 10.45
N GLU A 136 9.52 -2.47 10.39
CA GLU A 136 9.19 -3.36 9.29
C GLU A 136 7.69 -3.68 9.24
N CYS A 137 7.04 -3.83 10.40
CA CYS A 137 5.60 -4.06 10.52
C CYS A 137 4.80 -2.81 10.11
N ILE A 138 5.24 -1.61 10.50
CA ILE A 138 4.66 -0.33 10.09
C ILE A 138 4.81 -0.14 8.58
N HIS A 139 6.02 -0.36 8.03
CA HIS A 139 6.30 -0.22 6.62
C HIS A 139 5.48 -1.21 5.76
N LEU A 140 5.30 -2.45 6.24
CA LEU A 140 4.43 -3.44 5.60
C LEU A 140 3.01 -2.88 5.37
N ASN A 141 2.47 -2.17 6.36
CA ASN A 141 1.12 -1.62 6.38
C ASN A 141 1.09 -0.09 6.18
N ARG A 142 2.11 0.51 5.55
CA ARG A 142 2.26 1.97 5.42
C ARG A 142 1.01 2.69 4.89
N ARG A 143 0.25 2.08 3.96
CA ARG A 143 -1.00 2.63 3.43
C ARG A 143 -2.07 2.73 4.50
N PHE A 144 -2.28 1.65 5.24
CA PHE A 144 -3.20 1.59 6.36
C PHE A 144 -2.77 2.54 7.49
N MET A 145 -1.48 2.56 7.83
CA MET A 145 -0.92 3.45 8.85
C MET A 145 -1.13 4.93 8.49
N THR A 146 -0.80 5.33 7.26
CA THR A 146 -0.98 6.70 6.78
C THR A 146 -2.46 7.11 6.78
N PHE A 147 -3.34 6.23 6.29
CA PHE A 147 -4.76 6.49 6.26
C PHE A 147 -5.34 6.81 7.65
N HIS A 148 -4.97 6.04 8.66
CA HIS A 148 -5.50 6.24 10.02
C HIS A 148 -4.77 7.30 10.84
N ARG A 149 -3.46 7.51 10.61
CA ARG A 149 -2.68 8.50 11.37
C ARG A 149 -2.75 9.91 10.78
N HIS A 150 -2.73 10.00 9.45
CA HIS A 150 -2.64 11.28 8.74
C HIS A 150 -3.93 11.68 8.03
N HIS A 151 -4.99 10.86 8.13
CA HIS A 151 -6.30 11.12 7.51
C HIS A 151 -6.22 11.43 6.02
N ARG A 152 -5.36 10.70 5.30
CA ARG A 152 -5.18 10.78 3.86
C ARG A 152 -4.73 9.44 3.27
N PRO A 153 -4.90 9.20 1.94
CA PRO A 153 -4.27 8.06 1.29
C PRO A 153 -2.74 8.16 1.33
N TRP A 154 -2.07 7.00 1.25
CA TRP A 154 -0.67 6.91 0.83
C TRP A 154 -0.57 7.26 -0.64
N ILE A 155 0.30 8.21 -1.01
CA ILE A 155 0.40 8.75 -2.36
C ILE A 155 1.71 8.33 -3.00
N THR A 156 1.61 7.55 -4.09
CA THR A 156 2.73 7.12 -4.92
C THR A 156 2.72 7.94 -6.22
N LEU A 157 3.77 8.70 -6.46
CA LEU A 157 4.01 9.35 -7.74
C LEU A 157 4.73 8.38 -8.68
N LYS A 158 4.31 8.30 -9.95
CA LYS A 158 4.98 7.44 -10.93
C LYS A 158 5.08 8.12 -12.29
N TRP A 159 6.27 8.10 -12.85
CA TRP A 159 6.46 8.50 -14.25
C TRP A 159 7.61 7.70 -14.89
N ALA A 160 7.68 7.81 -16.23
CA ALA A 160 8.80 7.34 -17.00
C ALA A 160 9.42 8.53 -17.74
N GLN A 161 10.73 8.52 -17.92
CA GLN A 161 11.47 9.61 -18.53
C GLN A 161 12.64 9.11 -19.40
N SER A 162 13.11 9.97 -20.30
CA SER A 162 14.38 9.81 -21.02
C SER A 162 15.57 10.03 -20.09
N ALA A 163 16.77 9.62 -20.50
CA ALA A 163 18.00 9.81 -19.73
C ALA A 163 18.35 11.30 -19.53
N ASP A 164 17.87 12.18 -20.40
CA ASP A 164 18.03 13.65 -20.32
C ASP A 164 16.84 14.36 -19.64
N GLY A 165 15.94 13.59 -18.97
CA GLY A 165 14.95 14.12 -18.04
C GLY A 165 13.67 14.69 -18.68
N TYR A 166 13.18 14.09 -19.77
CA TYR A 166 11.90 14.45 -20.39
C TYR A 166 10.90 13.30 -20.26
N ILE A 167 9.63 13.62 -19.95
CA ILE A 167 8.55 12.62 -19.85
C ILE A 167 7.78 12.44 -21.16
N ASP A 168 7.88 13.39 -22.08
CA ASP A 168 7.28 13.34 -23.41
C ASP A 168 7.92 14.36 -24.34
N ARG A 169 7.63 14.23 -25.64
CA ARG A 169 7.89 15.27 -26.66
C ARG A 169 6.86 16.39 -26.53
N LYS A 170 7.17 17.57 -27.10
CA LYS A 170 6.11 18.54 -27.42
C LYS A 170 5.33 18.00 -28.62
N ARG A 171 4.08 17.62 -28.41
CA ARG A 171 3.24 17.01 -29.42
C ARG A 171 1.78 17.48 -29.36
N THR A 172 1.08 17.29 -30.44
CA THR A 172 -0.38 17.43 -30.52
C THR A 172 -1.07 16.14 -30.05
N PRO A 173 -2.36 16.16 -29.70
CA PRO A 173 -3.10 14.96 -29.30
C PRO A 173 -3.13 13.83 -30.36
N GLN A 174 -2.88 14.13 -31.62
CA GLN A 174 -2.86 13.16 -32.73
C GLN A 174 -1.52 12.42 -32.85
N GLU A 175 -0.48 12.93 -32.22
CA GLU A 175 0.85 12.34 -32.27
C GLU A 175 1.02 11.33 -31.12
N PRO A 176 1.69 10.19 -31.36
CA PRO A 176 1.90 9.19 -30.31
C PRO A 176 2.82 9.71 -29.20
N ALA A 177 2.51 9.35 -27.97
CA ALA A 177 3.35 9.64 -26.81
C ALA A 177 4.73 8.98 -26.94
N ALA A 178 5.75 9.58 -26.32
CA ALA A 178 7.04 8.94 -26.19
C ALA A 178 6.91 7.64 -25.36
N CYS A 179 7.45 6.55 -25.89
CA CYS A 179 7.41 5.26 -25.22
C CYS A 179 8.76 4.97 -24.54
N PHE A 180 8.78 5.06 -23.22
CA PHE A 180 9.96 4.78 -22.42
C PHE A 180 9.95 3.36 -21.84
N SER A 181 8.76 2.86 -21.52
CA SER A 181 8.58 1.55 -20.90
C SER A 181 8.65 0.42 -21.93
N THR A 182 9.23 -0.70 -21.53
CA THR A 182 9.20 -1.96 -22.30
C THR A 182 7.93 -2.75 -22.01
N PRO A 183 7.58 -3.78 -22.79
CA PRO A 183 6.47 -4.66 -22.44
C PRO A 183 6.57 -5.24 -21.03
N TYR A 184 7.78 -5.57 -20.57
CA TYR A 184 8.00 -6.09 -19.22
C TYR A 184 7.78 -5.02 -18.14
N THR A 185 8.34 -3.80 -18.31
CA THR A 185 8.13 -2.74 -17.31
C THR A 185 6.69 -2.22 -17.30
N GLN A 186 5.94 -2.33 -18.41
CA GLN A 186 4.49 -2.09 -18.44
C GLN A 186 3.72 -3.05 -17.52
N VAL A 187 4.10 -4.34 -17.46
CA VAL A 187 3.50 -5.28 -16.51
C VAL A 187 3.69 -4.79 -15.06
N LEU A 188 4.88 -4.24 -14.73
CA LEU A 188 5.13 -3.67 -13.41
C LEU A 188 4.28 -2.42 -13.11
N VAL A 189 3.97 -1.61 -14.14
CA VAL A 189 3.03 -0.48 -14.00
C VAL A 189 1.63 -1.00 -13.70
N HIS A 190 1.17 -2.02 -14.41
CA HIS A 190 -0.13 -2.64 -14.17
C HIS A 190 -0.22 -3.28 -12.77
N ARG A 191 0.88 -3.86 -12.28
CA ARG A 191 0.98 -4.32 -10.89
C ARG A 191 0.76 -3.17 -9.90
N LEU A 192 1.37 -2.01 -10.12
CA LEU A 192 1.13 -0.82 -9.29
C LEU A 192 -0.33 -0.39 -9.32
N ARG A 193 -0.97 -0.39 -10.49
CA ARG A 193 -2.41 -0.07 -10.63
C ARG A 193 -3.26 -1.04 -9.82
N ALA A 194 -3.00 -2.35 -9.92
CA ALA A 194 -3.72 -3.38 -9.15
C ALA A 194 -3.53 -3.22 -7.62
N GLN A 195 -2.40 -2.68 -7.20
CA GLN A 195 -2.05 -2.49 -5.80
C GLN A 195 -2.54 -1.16 -5.21
N ASN A 196 -3.10 -0.25 -6.00
CA ASN A 196 -3.62 1.03 -5.54
C ASN A 196 -5.14 1.10 -5.67
N MET A 197 -5.81 1.71 -4.70
CA MET A 197 -7.27 1.86 -4.69
C MET A 197 -7.76 2.94 -5.65
N ALA A 198 -6.92 3.95 -5.91
CA ALA A 198 -7.21 5.01 -6.89
C ALA A 198 -6.00 5.32 -7.77
N ILE A 199 -6.27 5.83 -8.98
CA ILE A 199 -5.27 6.32 -9.94
C ILE A 199 -5.68 7.70 -10.42
N MET A 200 -4.73 8.64 -10.47
CA MET A 200 -4.99 10.02 -10.86
C MET A 200 -4.10 10.48 -12.00
N VAL A 201 -4.70 11.20 -12.95
CA VAL A 201 -3.98 11.93 -14.01
C VAL A 201 -4.56 13.33 -14.17
N GLY A 202 -3.78 14.24 -14.74
CA GLY A 202 -4.23 15.60 -15.03
C GLY A 202 -5.02 15.70 -16.33
N THR A 203 -5.76 16.81 -16.50
CA THR A 203 -6.58 17.13 -17.68
C THR A 203 -5.80 16.98 -18.98
N ASP A 204 -4.58 17.55 -19.06
CA ASP A 204 -3.80 17.50 -20.32
C ASP A 204 -3.40 16.07 -20.70
N THR A 205 -3.16 15.17 -19.72
CA THR A 205 -2.94 13.74 -19.98
C THR A 205 -4.20 13.08 -20.56
N VAL A 206 -5.39 13.41 -20.03
CA VAL A 206 -6.64 12.89 -20.58
C VAL A 206 -6.84 13.33 -22.02
N LEU A 207 -6.59 14.61 -22.29
CA LEU A 207 -6.78 15.20 -23.63
C LEU A 207 -5.75 14.68 -24.67
N CYS A 208 -4.49 14.50 -24.25
CA CYS A 208 -3.41 14.10 -25.17
C CYS A 208 -3.36 12.57 -25.39
N ASP A 209 -3.64 11.78 -24.37
CA ASP A 209 -3.40 10.32 -24.39
C ASP A 209 -4.70 9.50 -24.40
N ASN A 210 -5.83 10.10 -24.06
CA ASN A 210 -7.12 9.42 -23.89
C ASN A 210 -6.97 8.07 -23.17
N PRO A 211 -6.35 8.03 -21.96
CA PRO A 211 -5.96 6.79 -21.32
C PRO A 211 -7.17 6.06 -20.72
N THR A 212 -7.14 4.73 -20.74
CA THR A 212 -8.14 3.92 -20.02
C THR A 212 -7.89 3.82 -18.52
N LEU A 213 -6.65 3.96 -18.08
CA LEU A 213 -6.17 3.80 -16.69
C LEU A 213 -6.59 2.48 -16.03
N THR A 214 -6.87 1.46 -16.81
CA THR A 214 -7.27 0.13 -16.34
C THR A 214 -6.04 -0.76 -16.07
N ASN A 215 -6.25 -1.77 -15.21
CA ASN A 215 -5.32 -2.87 -15.02
C ASN A 215 -5.64 -4.00 -16.01
N ARG A 216 -4.74 -4.28 -16.98
CA ARG A 216 -4.94 -5.27 -18.04
C ARG A 216 -3.86 -6.36 -18.07
N LEU A 217 -2.68 -6.08 -17.51
CA LEU A 217 -1.50 -6.95 -17.59
C LEU A 217 -1.09 -7.58 -16.25
N TRP A 218 -1.90 -7.39 -15.19
CA TRP A 218 -1.65 -7.98 -13.88
C TRP A 218 -2.96 -8.47 -13.26
N PRO A 219 -2.96 -9.58 -12.50
CA PRO A 219 -4.14 -10.02 -11.74
C PRO A 219 -4.61 -8.93 -10.77
N GLY A 220 -5.92 -8.81 -10.57
CA GLY A 220 -6.53 -7.85 -9.64
C GLY A 220 -7.54 -6.92 -10.30
N GLY A 221 -8.17 -6.06 -9.50
CA GLY A 221 -9.17 -5.10 -9.95
C GLY A 221 -8.60 -3.85 -10.59
N ASN A 222 -9.51 -3.01 -11.09
CA ASN A 222 -9.19 -1.65 -11.56
C ASN A 222 -9.27 -0.67 -10.39
N PRO A 223 -8.34 0.29 -10.29
CA PRO A 223 -8.44 1.40 -9.34
C PRO A 223 -9.57 2.36 -9.71
N LEU A 224 -10.11 3.09 -8.73
CA LEU A 224 -10.95 4.27 -8.96
C LEU A 224 -10.17 5.27 -9.81
N ARG A 225 -10.73 5.67 -10.96
CA ARG A 225 -10.12 6.68 -11.82
C ARG A 225 -10.42 8.08 -11.29
N VAL A 226 -9.39 8.93 -11.24
CA VAL A 226 -9.48 10.29 -10.71
C VAL A 226 -8.84 11.27 -11.70
N THR A 227 -9.50 12.39 -11.95
CA THR A 227 -8.94 13.48 -12.74
C THR A 227 -9.44 14.84 -12.25
N ILE A 228 -8.76 15.91 -12.68
CA ILE A 228 -9.18 17.30 -12.44
C ILE A 228 -9.53 17.91 -13.79
N ASP A 229 -10.68 18.59 -13.86
CA ASP A 229 -11.09 19.35 -15.05
C ASP A 229 -11.63 20.73 -14.66
N ARG A 230 -10.74 21.64 -14.32
CA ARG A 230 -11.08 22.98 -13.83
C ARG A 230 -11.85 23.84 -14.81
N HIS A 231 -11.78 23.53 -16.09
CA HIS A 231 -12.34 24.38 -17.15
C HIS A 231 -13.32 23.64 -18.06
N GLY A 232 -13.75 22.43 -17.69
CA GLY A 232 -14.68 21.64 -18.51
C GLY A 232 -14.14 21.28 -19.90
N ARG A 233 -12.83 21.01 -19.99
CA ARG A 233 -12.15 20.74 -21.27
C ARG A 233 -12.20 19.27 -21.70
N ILE A 234 -12.51 18.35 -20.77
CA ILE A 234 -12.51 16.91 -21.04
C ILE A 234 -13.80 16.56 -21.79
N PRO A 235 -13.71 16.06 -23.03
CA PRO A 235 -14.88 15.61 -23.79
C PRO A 235 -15.58 14.42 -23.13
N ALA A 236 -16.88 14.28 -23.35
CA ALA A 236 -17.67 13.20 -22.74
C ALA A 236 -17.36 11.79 -23.31
N ASP A 237 -16.76 11.73 -24.49
CA ASP A 237 -16.44 10.50 -25.23
C ASP A 237 -15.04 9.93 -24.95
N VAL A 238 -14.30 10.49 -23.98
CA VAL A 238 -13.00 9.95 -23.59
C VAL A 238 -13.13 8.61 -22.86
N HIS A 239 -12.12 7.74 -23.01
CA HIS A 239 -12.09 6.43 -22.34
C HIS A 239 -12.22 6.51 -20.82
N LEU A 240 -11.75 7.61 -20.23
CA LEU A 240 -11.85 7.82 -18.78
C LEU A 240 -13.31 7.90 -18.29
N LEU A 241 -14.23 8.35 -19.15
CA LEU A 241 -15.66 8.56 -18.85
C LEU A 241 -16.57 7.49 -19.46
N ASP A 242 -16.03 6.37 -19.93
CA ASP A 242 -16.74 5.27 -20.60
C ASP A 242 -17.73 4.48 -19.72
N GLY A 243 -17.80 4.77 -18.43
CA GLY A 243 -18.67 4.09 -17.46
C GLY A 243 -18.23 2.68 -17.05
N ASN A 244 -17.18 2.11 -17.66
CA ASN A 244 -16.73 0.74 -17.37
C ASN A 244 -16.04 0.61 -16.01
N VAL A 245 -15.42 1.68 -15.54
CA VAL A 245 -14.74 1.76 -14.23
C VAL A 245 -15.18 3.04 -13.52
N PRO A 246 -15.45 3.00 -12.21
CA PRO A 246 -15.80 4.20 -11.45
C PRO A 246 -14.79 5.33 -11.67
N THR A 247 -15.30 6.53 -11.93
CA THR A 247 -14.47 7.71 -12.20
C THR A 247 -14.96 8.90 -11.39
N GLN A 248 -14.02 9.60 -10.75
CA GLN A 248 -14.28 10.86 -10.05
C GLN A 248 -13.59 12.00 -10.78
N VAL A 249 -14.36 13.00 -11.19
CA VAL A 249 -13.85 14.25 -11.78
C VAL A 249 -13.97 15.35 -10.74
N TYR A 250 -12.89 16.06 -10.49
CA TYR A 250 -12.84 17.25 -9.64
C TYR A 250 -12.73 18.51 -10.52
N HIS A 251 -13.30 19.62 -10.08
CA HIS A 251 -13.34 20.85 -10.87
C HIS A 251 -12.61 22.01 -10.19
N ASN A 252 -13.01 22.37 -8.99
CA ASN A 252 -12.48 23.55 -8.30
C ASN A 252 -11.64 23.22 -7.07
N GLU A 253 -11.59 21.94 -6.69
CA GLU A 253 -10.93 21.46 -5.49
C GLU A 253 -9.41 21.60 -5.59
N THR A 254 -8.78 21.98 -4.51
CA THR A 254 -7.33 21.91 -4.31
C THR A 254 -6.87 20.47 -4.15
N LEU A 255 -5.57 20.20 -4.28
CA LEU A 255 -5.05 18.85 -4.06
C LEU A 255 -5.32 18.36 -2.62
N ALA A 256 -5.23 19.24 -1.64
CA ALA A 256 -5.54 18.91 -0.24
C ALA A 256 -7.01 18.49 -0.05
N GLU A 257 -7.95 19.20 -0.68
CA GLU A 257 -9.38 18.85 -0.64
C GLU A 257 -9.68 17.54 -1.36
N ILE A 258 -9.05 17.29 -2.51
CA ILE A 258 -9.16 16.02 -3.24
C ILE A 258 -8.66 14.86 -2.37
N VAL A 259 -7.52 15.03 -1.74
CA VAL A 259 -6.92 14.01 -0.86
C VAL A 259 -7.81 13.75 0.36
N ALA A 260 -8.42 14.80 0.93
CA ALA A 260 -9.37 14.68 2.05
C ALA A 260 -10.68 13.97 1.63
N ASP A 261 -11.24 14.28 0.45
CA ASP A 261 -12.43 13.58 -0.07
C ASP A 261 -12.13 12.10 -0.35
N LEU A 262 -10.97 11.78 -0.93
CA LEU A 262 -10.55 10.39 -1.13
C LEU A 262 -10.43 9.63 0.20
N HIS A 263 -9.92 10.28 1.25
CA HIS A 263 -9.92 9.69 2.60
C HIS A 263 -11.34 9.43 3.11
N GLN A 264 -12.26 10.39 2.99
CA GLN A 264 -13.65 10.22 3.41
C GLN A 264 -14.35 9.06 2.68
N ARG A 265 -13.99 8.82 1.42
CA ARG A 265 -14.44 7.67 0.62
C ARG A 265 -13.77 6.34 0.98
N GLY A 266 -12.84 6.32 1.95
CA GLY A 266 -12.14 5.12 2.37
C GLY A 266 -10.99 4.71 1.44
N VAL A 267 -10.52 5.57 0.54
CA VAL A 267 -9.39 5.31 -0.36
C VAL A 267 -8.08 5.41 0.42
N GLN A 268 -7.41 4.29 0.61
CA GLN A 268 -6.16 4.21 1.39
C GLN A 268 -4.90 4.44 0.57
N SER A 269 -4.97 4.37 -0.76
CA SER A 269 -3.80 4.56 -1.62
C SER A 269 -4.17 5.21 -2.94
N LEU A 270 -3.35 6.16 -3.39
CA LEU A 270 -3.47 6.91 -4.62
C LEU A 270 -2.19 6.78 -5.44
N LEU A 271 -2.31 6.31 -6.68
CA LEU A 271 -1.25 6.33 -7.68
C LEU A 271 -1.44 7.55 -8.59
N VAL A 272 -0.46 8.45 -8.66
CA VAL A 272 -0.47 9.60 -9.58
C VAL A 272 0.46 9.29 -10.75
N GLU A 273 -0.10 9.09 -11.96
CA GLU A 273 0.65 8.65 -13.15
C GLU A 273 0.95 9.78 -14.16
N GLY A 274 0.61 10.99 -13.87
CA GLY A 274 0.99 11.97 -14.84
C GLY A 274 0.12 13.22 -14.95
N GLY A 275 0.35 14.09 -15.88
CA GLY A 275 1.39 14.82 -16.42
C GLY A 275 2.35 15.53 -15.46
N SER A 276 3.42 16.06 -16.02
CA SER A 276 4.50 16.69 -15.23
C SER A 276 4.00 17.75 -14.25
N ARG A 277 3.07 18.59 -14.66
CA ARG A 277 2.51 19.66 -13.81
C ARG A 277 1.77 19.11 -12.59
N LEU A 278 0.94 18.08 -12.77
CA LEU A 278 0.22 17.46 -11.64
C LEU A 278 1.20 16.82 -10.66
N LEU A 279 2.16 16.04 -11.16
CA LEU A 279 3.21 15.44 -10.34
C LEU A 279 4.01 16.50 -9.58
N GLN A 280 4.40 17.60 -10.25
CA GLN A 280 5.11 18.70 -9.61
C GLN A 280 4.28 19.36 -8.50
N SER A 281 2.97 19.58 -8.74
CA SER A 281 2.09 20.16 -7.71
C SER A 281 2.03 19.28 -6.45
N PHE A 282 1.95 17.95 -6.59
CA PHE A 282 2.04 17.03 -5.44
C PHE A 282 3.38 17.13 -4.71
N ILE A 283 4.47 17.30 -5.44
CA ILE A 283 5.82 17.47 -4.87
C ILE A 283 5.91 18.78 -4.11
N ASP A 284 5.50 19.89 -4.72
CA ASP A 284 5.60 21.25 -4.18
C ASP A 284 4.74 21.42 -2.92
N GLU A 285 3.55 20.79 -2.89
CA GLU A 285 2.67 20.77 -1.72
C GLU A 285 3.07 19.74 -0.65
N GLY A 286 4.11 18.91 -0.91
CA GLY A 286 4.53 17.85 0.00
C GLY A 286 3.49 16.74 0.20
N LEU A 287 2.53 16.61 -0.73
CA LEU A 287 1.45 15.63 -0.70
C LEU A 287 1.86 14.34 -1.43
N TRP A 288 2.95 13.73 -1.01
CA TRP A 288 3.40 12.46 -1.55
C TRP A 288 4.23 11.68 -0.52
N ASP A 289 4.30 10.37 -0.67
CA ASP A 289 5.00 9.46 0.25
C ASP A 289 6.11 8.70 -0.47
N GLU A 290 5.82 8.21 -1.68
CA GLU A 290 6.73 7.41 -2.50
C GLU A 290 6.74 7.95 -3.94
N ALA A 291 7.91 7.92 -4.59
CA ALA A 291 8.02 8.18 -6.02
C ALA A 291 8.73 7.01 -6.70
N ARG A 292 8.18 6.57 -7.84
CA ARG A 292 8.78 5.55 -8.70
C ARG A 292 9.08 6.12 -10.07
N VAL A 293 10.36 6.19 -10.40
CA VAL A 293 10.87 6.78 -11.65
C VAL A 293 11.47 5.67 -12.51
N GLU A 294 10.97 5.54 -13.73
CA GLU A 294 11.56 4.70 -14.77
C GLU A 294 12.35 5.56 -15.74
N GLU A 295 13.64 5.28 -15.92
CA GLU A 295 14.54 6.01 -16.81
C GLU A 295 14.95 5.12 -17.99
N ALA A 296 14.60 5.57 -19.19
CA ALA A 296 14.99 4.92 -20.45
C ALA A 296 16.34 5.47 -20.94
N PRO A 297 17.18 4.67 -21.62
CA PRO A 297 18.50 5.10 -22.08
C PRO A 297 18.47 6.06 -23.30
N CYS A 298 17.28 6.37 -23.82
CA CYS A 298 17.13 7.29 -24.95
C CYS A 298 17.22 8.75 -24.53
N LEU A 299 17.58 9.63 -25.47
CA LEU A 299 17.60 11.07 -25.33
C LEU A 299 16.48 11.68 -26.20
N LEU A 300 15.78 12.68 -25.68
CA LEU A 300 14.78 13.44 -26.44
C LEU A 300 15.32 14.82 -26.90
N ALA A 301 16.33 15.35 -26.23
CA ALA A 301 16.91 16.67 -26.41
C ALA A 301 15.99 17.86 -26.09
N GLU A 302 14.68 17.72 -26.37
CA GLU A 302 13.64 18.70 -26.04
C GLU A 302 12.31 18.00 -25.76
N GLY A 303 11.41 18.69 -25.04
CA GLY A 303 10.10 18.11 -24.73
C GLY A 303 9.47 18.68 -23.47
N VAL A 304 8.63 17.86 -22.84
CA VAL A 304 8.02 18.12 -21.53
C VAL A 304 8.97 17.59 -20.45
N LYS A 305 9.52 18.49 -19.65
CA LYS A 305 10.45 18.11 -18.58
C LYS A 305 9.77 17.23 -17.53
N ALA A 306 10.52 16.27 -17.02
CA ALA A 306 10.14 15.49 -15.84
C ALA A 306 9.97 16.40 -14.62
N PRO A 307 9.13 16.02 -13.64
CA PRO A 307 9.07 16.74 -12.37
C PRO A 307 10.39 16.62 -11.61
N VAL A 308 10.68 17.61 -10.78
CA VAL A 308 11.91 17.69 -9.99
C VAL A 308 11.57 17.25 -8.57
N LEU A 309 12.12 16.11 -8.15
CA LEU A 309 11.98 15.63 -6.76
C LEU A 309 12.85 16.47 -5.83
N SER A 310 12.27 16.89 -4.71
CA SER A 310 12.96 17.55 -3.62
C SER A 310 12.63 16.84 -2.29
N GLY A 311 13.52 16.93 -1.30
CA GLY A 311 13.30 16.32 0.01
C GLY A 311 13.07 14.81 -0.03
N MET A 312 13.87 14.08 -0.81
CA MET A 312 13.72 12.65 -1.02
C MET A 312 14.92 11.85 -0.50
N ARG A 313 14.69 10.57 -0.26
CA ARG A 313 15.70 9.55 0.00
C ARG A 313 15.55 8.42 -1.02
N LEU A 314 16.63 8.07 -1.71
CA LEU A 314 16.66 6.90 -2.58
C LEU A 314 16.58 5.63 -1.70
N MET A 315 15.57 4.80 -1.97
CA MET A 315 15.36 3.53 -1.27
C MET A 315 15.95 2.36 -2.06
N GLU A 316 15.69 2.36 -3.34
CA GLU A 316 16.13 1.28 -4.23
C GLU A 316 16.37 1.81 -5.63
N ARG A 317 17.37 1.29 -6.31
CA ARG A 317 17.59 1.49 -7.75
C ARG A 317 17.99 0.16 -8.37
N GLN A 318 17.23 -0.29 -9.35
CA GLN A 318 17.47 -1.56 -10.03
C GLN A 318 17.37 -1.39 -11.55
N GLN A 319 18.12 -2.19 -12.27
CA GLN A 319 18.01 -2.26 -13.73
C GLN A 319 17.05 -3.38 -14.12
N VAL A 320 16.02 -3.08 -14.89
CA VAL A 320 14.99 -3.99 -15.32
C VAL A 320 14.77 -3.81 -16.81
N ASP A 321 15.06 -4.84 -17.61
CA ASP A 321 14.88 -4.84 -19.07
C ASP A 321 15.47 -3.58 -19.75
N GLY A 322 16.71 -3.23 -19.39
CA GLY A 322 17.42 -2.08 -19.93
C GLY A 322 16.90 -0.70 -19.46
N ARG A 323 16.04 -0.66 -18.43
CA ARG A 323 15.54 0.56 -17.79
C ARG A 323 16.06 0.65 -16.37
N TRP A 324 16.40 1.85 -15.90
CA TRP A 324 16.62 2.09 -14.49
C TRP A 324 15.29 2.41 -13.83
N ILE A 325 14.96 1.65 -12.79
CA ILE A 325 13.80 1.91 -11.94
C ILE A 325 14.30 2.32 -10.57
N SER A 326 13.99 3.55 -10.18
CA SER A 326 14.36 4.12 -8.89
C SER A 326 13.13 4.35 -8.05
N SER A 327 13.17 3.92 -6.79
CA SER A 327 12.13 4.18 -5.79
C SER A 327 12.68 5.15 -4.75
N TYR A 328 11.92 6.18 -4.45
CA TYR A 328 12.25 7.23 -3.49
C TYR A 328 11.16 7.32 -2.44
N GLU A 329 11.51 7.63 -1.21
CA GLU A 329 10.60 8.07 -0.16
C GLU A 329 10.85 9.53 0.19
N ARG A 330 9.80 10.22 0.64
CA ARG A 330 9.94 11.59 1.14
C ARG A 330 10.72 11.57 2.45
N ALA A 331 11.75 12.41 2.56
CA ALA A 331 12.55 12.54 3.77
C ALA A 331 11.73 13.15 4.91
N GLY A 332 11.87 12.62 6.14
CA GLY A 332 11.23 13.16 7.34
C GLY A 332 9.83 12.57 7.62
N GLN A 333 9.53 11.43 7.07
CA GLN A 333 8.35 10.62 7.49
C GLN A 333 8.71 9.59 8.53
#